data_2c38b18cff1d0524356e055bebe1bda3
#
_entry.id   2c38b18cff1d0524356e055bebe1bda3
#
_cell.length_a   1.000
_cell.length_b   1.000
_cell.length_c   1.000
_cell.angle_alpha   90.00
_cell.angle_beta   90.00
_cell.angle_gamma   90.00
#
_symmetry.space_group_name_H-M   'P 1'
#
loop_
_entity.id
_entity.type
_entity.pdbx_description
1 polymer ?
#
loop_
_entity_poly.entity_id
_entity_poly.type
_entity_poly.pdbx_seq_one_letter_code
_entity_poly.pdbx_strand_id
1 'polypeptide(L)'
;MKALVCSDFGSTQDLTLEQREDLEPGAGEVLIDVKAAGVNFPDILTVEGKYQFKPELPFIPGTEVSGVVTKLGKGVATRKVGDAVVG
;
A
#
# COMPACT_ATOMS: atom_id res chain seq x y z
N MET A 1 -10.79 1.61 -5.73
CA MET A 1 -9.81 0.51 -5.58
C MET A 1 -10.21 -0.44 -4.46
N LYS A 2 -9.82 -1.68 -4.55
CA LYS A 2 -10.03 -2.64 -3.46
C LYS A 2 -8.79 -2.72 -2.59
N ALA A 3 -8.97 -2.74 -1.28
CA ALA A 3 -7.88 -2.82 -0.31
C ALA A 3 -8.20 -3.80 0.81
N LEU A 4 -7.18 -4.52 1.27
CA LEU A 4 -7.27 -5.34 2.46
C LEU A 4 -6.95 -4.45 3.66
N VAL A 5 -7.91 -4.26 4.57
CA VAL A 5 -7.85 -3.24 5.62
C VAL A 5 -7.77 -3.87 7.00
N CYS A 6 -6.85 -3.36 7.82
CA CYS A 6 -6.73 -3.71 9.23
C CYS A 6 -7.40 -2.59 10.05
N SER A 7 -8.53 -2.91 10.69
CA SER A 7 -9.28 -1.96 11.52
C SER A 7 -8.89 -2.04 13.00
N ASP A 8 -8.37 -3.17 13.44
CA ASP A 8 -7.85 -3.41 14.78
C ASP A 8 -6.67 -4.35 14.72
N PHE A 9 -5.72 -4.19 15.63
CA PHE A 9 -4.63 -5.15 15.77
C PHE A 9 -5.18 -6.49 16.25
N GLY A 10 -4.68 -7.58 15.67
CA GLY A 10 -5.13 -8.92 16.02
C GLY A 10 -4.74 -9.95 14.96
N SER A 11 -5.67 -10.88 14.68
CA SER A 11 -5.43 -11.93 13.69
C SER A 11 -5.50 -11.40 12.26
N THR A 12 -4.68 -11.98 11.38
CA THR A 12 -4.79 -11.74 9.93
C THR A 12 -6.12 -12.19 9.35
N GLN A 13 -6.85 -13.09 10.06
CA GLN A 13 -8.19 -13.52 9.67
C GLN A 13 -9.24 -12.43 9.84
N ASP A 14 -8.95 -11.40 10.62
CA ASP A 14 -9.86 -10.28 10.88
C ASP A 14 -9.72 -9.15 9.88
N LEU A 15 -8.83 -9.28 8.92
CA LEU A 15 -8.69 -8.30 7.84
C LEU A 15 -9.92 -8.33 6.94
N THR A 16 -10.33 -7.14 6.46
CA THR A 16 -11.49 -7.01 5.58
C THR A 16 -11.09 -6.46 4.23
N LEU A 17 -11.69 -7.02 3.16
CA LEU A 17 -11.52 -6.49 1.81
C LEU A 17 -12.56 -5.37 1.61
N GLU A 18 -12.08 -4.14 1.42
CA GLU A 18 -12.93 -2.96 1.31
C GLU A 18 -12.71 -2.22 0.01
N GLN A 19 -13.78 -1.61 -0.50
CA GLN A 19 -13.68 -0.66 -1.60
C GLN A 19 -13.25 0.69 -1.02
N ARG A 20 -12.17 1.26 -1.58
CA ARG A 20 -11.63 2.55 -1.19
C ARG A 20 -11.64 3.51 -2.36
N GLU A 21 -11.65 4.80 -2.09
CA GLU A 21 -11.50 5.83 -3.12
C GLU A 21 -10.10 5.73 -3.76
N ASP A 22 -10.03 6.07 -5.05
CA ASP A 22 -8.76 6.13 -5.75
C ASP A 22 -7.89 7.25 -5.16
N LEU A 23 -6.60 6.96 -5.03
CA LEU A 23 -5.64 7.89 -4.48
C LEU A 23 -5.13 8.86 -5.54
N GLU A 24 -4.69 10.04 -5.09
CA GLU A 24 -3.95 10.99 -5.92
C GLU A 24 -2.52 11.11 -5.39
N PRO A 25 -1.50 11.17 -6.28
CA PRO A 25 -0.12 11.29 -5.82
C PRO A 25 0.15 12.70 -5.28
N GLY A 26 0.80 12.77 -4.13
CA GLY A 26 1.33 14.02 -3.59
C GLY A 26 2.63 14.44 -4.27
N ALA A 27 3.20 15.57 -3.84
CA ALA A 27 4.49 16.05 -4.37
C ALA A 27 5.59 15.01 -4.13
N GLY A 28 6.35 14.69 -5.16
CA GLY A 28 7.41 13.67 -5.11
C GLY A 28 6.93 12.23 -5.15
N GLU A 29 5.63 12.00 -5.27
CA GLU A 29 5.03 10.67 -5.28
C GLU A 29 4.51 10.29 -6.67
N VAL A 30 4.35 8.99 -6.89
CA VAL A 30 3.71 8.45 -8.08
C VAL A 30 2.53 7.57 -7.68
N LEU A 31 1.53 7.50 -8.54
CA LEU A 31 0.42 6.55 -8.38
C LEU A 31 0.73 5.31 -9.21
N ILE A 32 0.61 4.14 -8.59
CA ILE A 32 0.89 2.85 -9.22
C ILE A 32 -0.41 2.06 -9.34
N ASP A 33 -0.69 1.56 -10.55
CA ASP A 33 -1.71 0.52 -10.74
C ASP A 33 -1.05 -0.81 -10.35
N VAL A 34 -1.36 -1.31 -9.15
CA VAL A 34 -0.72 -2.46 -8.54
C VAL A 34 -1.12 -3.73 -9.29
N LYS A 35 -0.13 -4.48 -9.77
CA LYS A 35 -0.31 -5.77 -10.41
C LYS A 35 -0.02 -6.94 -9.47
N ALA A 36 0.89 -6.74 -8.50
CA ALA A 36 1.21 -7.71 -7.48
C ALA A 36 1.67 -7.00 -6.21
N ALA A 37 1.36 -7.56 -5.06
CA ALA A 37 1.81 -7.08 -3.76
C ALA A 37 2.35 -8.25 -2.96
N GLY A 38 3.57 -8.10 -2.43
CA GLY A 38 4.19 -9.10 -1.57
C GLY A 38 3.64 -9.03 -0.15
N VAL A 39 3.50 -10.19 0.48
CA VAL A 39 3.17 -10.29 1.90
C VAL A 39 4.39 -10.85 2.62
N ASN A 40 4.89 -10.11 3.58
CA ASN A 40 6.10 -10.46 4.30
C ASN A 40 5.83 -10.66 5.79
N PHE A 41 6.75 -11.30 6.50
CA PHE A 41 6.61 -11.58 7.92
C PHE A 41 6.36 -10.30 8.77
N PRO A 42 7.06 -9.18 8.56
CA PRO A 42 6.75 -7.94 9.27
C PRO A 42 5.32 -7.45 9.08
N ASP A 43 4.70 -7.70 7.93
CA ASP A 43 3.31 -7.31 7.67
C ASP A 43 2.36 -8.03 8.62
N ILE A 44 2.60 -9.33 8.84
CA ILE A 44 1.81 -10.16 9.78
C ILE A 44 1.99 -9.63 11.20
N LEU A 45 3.21 -9.34 11.61
CA LEU A 45 3.49 -8.78 12.94
C LEU A 45 2.81 -7.42 13.14
N THR A 46 2.80 -6.59 12.10
CA THR A 46 2.15 -5.27 12.15
C THR A 46 0.65 -5.42 12.37
N VAL A 47 -0.01 -6.33 11.65
CA VAL A 47 -1.43 -6.62 11.81
C VAL A 47 -1.73 -7.13 13.22
N GLU A 48 -0.87 -7.96 13.78
CA GLU A 48 -1.03 -8.49 15.13
C GLU A 48 -0.68 -7.49 16.24
N GLY A 49 -0.15 -6.31 15.87
CA GLY A 49 0.26 -5.29 16.83
C GLY A 49 1.56 -5.63 17.56
N LYS A 50 2.37 -6.54 17.03
CA LYS A 50 3.60 -7.04 17.64
C LYS A 50 4.88 -6.47 17.04
N TYR A 51 4.75 -5.68 15.98
CA TYR A 51 5.89 -5.04 15.33
C TYR A 51 6.26 -3.73 16.04
N GLN A 52 7.51 -3.29 15.89
CA GLN A 52 8.00 -2.05 16.51
C GLN A 52 7.22 -0.81 16.04
N PHE A 53 6.90 -0.77 14.76
CA PHE A 53 6.10 0.29 14.18
C PHE A 53 4.62 -0.11 14.21
N LYS A 54 3.79 0.71 14.84
CA LYS A 54 2.34 0.51 14.89
C LYS A 54 1.66 1.66 14.14
N PRO A 55 1.17 1.44 12.92
CA PRO A 55 0.47 2.47 12.17
C PRO A 55 -0.87 2.83 12.83
N GLU A 56 -1.38 4.00 12.50
CA GLU A 56 -2.71 4.41 12.94
C GLU A 56 -3.78 3.52 12.30
N LEU A 57 -4.76 3.10 13.08
CA LEU A 57 -5.89 2.30 12.62
C LEU A 57 -7.00 3.19 12.04
N PRO A 58 -7.72 2.78 11.00
CA PRO A 58 -7.45 1.61 10.18
C PRO A 58 -6.28 1.83 9.22
N PHE A 59 -5.59 0.77 8.84
CA PHE A 59 -4.52 0.88 7.86
C PHE A 59 -4.55 -0.29 6.85
N ILE A 60 -3.85 -0.10 5.74
CA ILE A 60 -3.68 -1.12 4.70
C ILE A 60 -2.29 -1.71 4.88
N PRO A 61 -2.18 -2.99 5.32
CA PRO A 61 -0.87 -3.61 5.53
C PRO A 61 -0.15 -3.89 4.21
N GLY A 62 1.17 -3.97 4.30
CA GLY A 62 2.04 -4.28 3.17
C GLY A 62 3.03 -3.17 2.87
N THR A 63 4.20 -3.56 2.41
CA THR A 63 5.30 -2.62 2.13
C THR A 63 5.93 -2.83 0.77
N GLU A 64 5.43 -3.80 0.00
CA GLU A 64 6.04 -4.18 -1.27
C GLU A 64 4.97 -4.35 -2.35
N VAL A 65 5.17 -3.64 -3.46
CA VAL A 65 4.27 -3.72 -4.61
C VAL A 65 5.06 -3.72 -5.91
N SER A 66 4.45 -4.26 -6.97
CA SER A 66 4.88 -4.06 -8.34
C SER A 66 3.69 -3.66 -9.18
N GLY A 67 3.94 -2.87 -10.20
CA GLY A 67 2.86 -2.40 -11.06
C GLY A 67 3.35 -1.39 -12.08
N VAL A 68 2.41 -0.58 -12.57
CA VAL A 68 2.64 0.40 -13.62
C VAL A 68 2.28 1.79 -13.12
N VAL A 69 3.15 2.75 -13.35
CA VAL A 69 2.89 4.14 -12.99
C VAL A 69 1.76 4.70 -13.86
N THR A 70 0.72 5.24 -13.22
CA THR A 70 -0.44 5.81 -13.92
C THR A 70 -0.54 7.32 -13.79
N LYS A 71 0.00 7.90 -12.72
CA LYS A 71 0.04 9.36 -12.51
C LYS A 71 1.33 9.76 -11.82
N LEU A 72 1.80 10.97 -12.13
CA LEU A 72 2.97 11.57 -11.49
C LEU A 72 2.52 12.71 -10.59
N GLY A 73 3.07 12.77 -9.38
CA GLY A 73 2.94 13.92 -8.51
C GLY A 73 3.84 15.07 -8.94
N LYS A 74 3.64 16.23 -8.33
CA LYS A 74 4.41 17.44 -8.64
C LYS A 74 5.90 17.20 -8.35
N GLY A 75 6.77 17.60 -9.29
CA GLY A 75 8.22 17.50 -9.11
C GLY A 75 8.83 16.15 -9.46
N VAL A 76 8.05 15.17 -9.86
CA VAL A 76 8.57 13.85 -10.26
C VAL A 76 9.17 13.95 -11.66
N ALA A 77 10.48 13.73 -11.77
CA ALA A 77 11.22 13.81 -13.05
C ALA A 77 11.88 12.48 -13.44
N THR A 78 12.00 11.52 -12.51
CA THR A 78 12.73 10.26 -12.71
C THR A 78 11.86 9.09 -13.13
N ARG A 79 10.54 9.29 -13.22
CA ARG A 79 9.58 8.28 -13.64
C ARG A 79 8.64 8.85 -14.69
N LYS A 80 8.05 7.96 -15.48
CA LYS A 80 7.07 8.30 -16.51
C LYS A 80 5.83 7.46 -16.36
N VAL A 81 4.67 8.00 -16.74
CA VAL A 81 3.45 7.21 -16.86
C VAL A 81 3.70 6.04 -17.82
N GLY A 82 3.32 4.84 -17.41
CA GLY A 82 3.56 3.60 -18.16
C GLY A 82 4.80 2.82 -17.72
N ASP A 83 5.66 3.38 -16.84
CA ASP A 83 6.83 2.68 -16.32
C ASP A 83 6.40 1.50 -15.46
N ALA A 84 7.04 0.33 -15.67
CA ALA A 84 6.93 -0.81 -14.77
C ALA A 84 7.87 -0.59 -13.58
N VAL A 85 7.35 -0.71 -12.36
CA VAL A 85 8.10 -0.41 -11.13
C VAL A 85 7.88 -1.46 -10.06
N VAL A 86 8.86 -1.52 -9.15
CA VAL A 86 8.80 -2.31 -7.91
C VAL A 86 9.12 -1.35 -6.76
N GLY A 87 8.32 -1.41 -5.75
CA GLY A 87 8.53 -0.57 -4.57
C GLY A 87 8.23 -1.25 -3.26
#